data_4487b57ebf5fdddc8866c56b11b5cfce
#
_entry.id   4487b57ebf5fdddc8866c56b11b5cfce
#
_cell.length_a   1.000
_cell.length_b   1.000
_cell.length_c   1.000
_cell.angle_alpha   90.00
_cell.angle_beta   90.00
_cell.angle_gamma   90.00
#
_symmetry.space_group_name_H-M   'P 1'
#
loop_
_entity.id
_entity.type
_entity.pdbx_description
1 polymer ?
#
loop_
_entity_poly.entity_id
_entity_poly.type
_entity_poly.pdbx_seq_one_letter_code
_entity_poly.pdbx_strand_id
1 'polypeptide(L)'
;MANVAMLGTGFIGDFYTYSLHGKRNRDRVVAVWSRDEERGKAFARKHGIPKWTTSMEKAIGDSSVDLVVIALPNHLHKEAVLQSVRAGKGVLCTKPLGRN
;
A
#
# COMPACT_ATOMS: atom_id res chain seq x y z
N MET A 1 10.26 -13.06 -2.44
CA MET A 1 9.02 -12.57 -3.04
C MET A 1 8.06 -12.11 -1.96
N ALA A 2 7.57 -10.90 -2.05
CA ALA A 2 6.71 -10.35 -1.04
C ALA A 2 5.33 -10.01 -1.60
N ASN A 3 4.31 -10.26 -0.81
CA ASN A 3 2.96 -9.80 -1.10
C ASN A 3 2.77 -8.51 -0.36
N VAL A 4 2.41 -7.47 -1.08
CA VAL A 4 2.44 -6.10 -0.58
C VAL A 4 1.04 -5.53 -0.43
N ALA A 5 0.82 -4.84 0.69
CA ALA A 5 -0.35 -3.99 0.85
C ALA A 5 0.09 -2.55 0.58
N MET A 6 -0.54 -1.90 -0.38
CA MET A 6 -0.24 -0.51 -0.72
C MET A 6 -1.22 0.39 0.01
N LEU A 7 -0.72 1.23 0.88
CA LEU A 7 -1.55 2.19 1.59
C LEU A 7 -1.44 3.53 0.91
N GLY A 8 -2.50 3.91 0.21
CA GLY A 8 -2.54 5.15 -0.53
C GLY A 8 -2.62 4.92 -2.02
N THR A 9 -3.30 5.83 -2.71
CA THR A 9 -3.57 5.68 -4.14
C THR A 9 -3.10 6.87 -4.97
N GLY A 10 -2.30 7.76 -4.39
CA GLY A 10 -1.84 8.93 -5.11
C GLY A 10 -0.68 8.63 -6.02
N PHE A 11 -0.03 9.69 -6.47
CA PHE A 11 1.09 9.58 -7.39
C PHE A 11 2.19 8.65 -6.87
N ILE A 12 2.51 8.77 -5.59
CA ILE A 12 3.56 7.93 -5.01
C ILE A 12 3.13 6.46 -5.01
N GLY A 13 1.85 6.21 -4.71
CA GLY A 13 1.33 4.84 -4.76
C GLY A 13 1.44 4.25 -6.15
N ASP A 14 1.09 5.03 -7.19
CA ASP A 14 1.22 4.59 -8.57
C ASP A 14 2.68 4.24 -8.88
N PHE A 15 3.58 5.13 -8.51
CA PHE A 15 5.00 4.95 -8.80
C PHE A 15 5.53 3.65 -8.21
N TYR A 16 5.25 3.41 -6.94
CA TYR A 16 5.75 2.21 -6.29
C TYR A 16 5.08 0.95 -6.81
N THR A 17 3.80 1.03 -7.13
CA THR A 17 3.10 -0.12 -7.68
C THR A 17 3.66 -0.50 -9.04
N TYR A 18 3.92 0.48 -9.90
CA TYR A 18 4.54 0.21 -11.19
C TYR A 18 5.92 -0.41 -11.01
N SER A 19 6.70 0.12 -10.07
CA SER A 19 8.02 -0.43 -9.82
C SER A 19 7.97 -1.88 -9.38
N LEU A 20 7.07 -2.18 -8.46
CA LEU A 20 6.98 -3.53 -7.93
C LEU A 20 6.47 -4.52 -8.96
N HIS A 21 5.48 -4.13 -9.74
CA HIS A 21 4.89 -5.04 -10.72
C HIS A 21 5.75 -5.18 -11.98
N GLY A 22 6.35 -4.08 -12.42
CA GLY A 22 7.00 -4.07 -13.71
C GLY A 22 8.46 -4.46 -13.71
N LYS A 23 9.13 -4.22 -12.62
CA LYS A 23 10.59 -4.30 -12.62
C LYS A 23 11.10 -5.71 -12.57
N ARG A 24 10.78 -6.42 -11.52
CA ARG A 24 11.35 -7.72 -11.28
C ARG A 24 10.36 -8.84 -11.27
N ASN A 25 9.11 -8.49 -11.22
CA ASN A 25 8.05 -9.47 -11.20
C ASN A 25 8.18 -10.40 -10.00
N ARG A 26 8.82 -9.93 -8.95
CA ARG A 26 9.01 -10.72 -7.74
C ARG A 26 8.00 -10.39 -6.68
N ASP A 27 7.84 -9.08 -6.45
CA ASP A 27 6.91 -8.60 -5.44
C ASP A 27 5.62 -8.25 -6.12
N ARG A 28 4.53 -8.40 -5.39
CA ARG A 28 3.23 -8.18 -5.96
C ARG A 28 2.36 -7.42 -4.98
N VAL A 29 1.67 -6.39 -5.47
CA VAL A 29 0.70 -5.70 -4.65
C VAL A 29 -0.58 -6.50 -4.69
N VAL A 30 -1.00 -7.00 -3.53
CA VAL A 30 -2.19 -7.85 -3.45
C VAL A 30 -3.38 -7.13 -2.83
N ALA A 31 -3.14 -6.01 -2.18
CA ALA A 31 -4.21 -5.24 -1.55
C ALA A 31 -3.86 -3.76 -1.58
N VAL A 32 -4.89 -2.92 -1.69
CA VAL A 32 -4.69 -1.48 -1.63
C VAL A 32 -5.70 -0.89 -0.67
N TRP A 33 -5.25 0.08 0.11
CA TRP A 33 -6.10 0.84 1.01
C TRP A 33 -6.26 2.27 0.51
N SER A 34 -7.46 2.77 0.57
CA SER A 34 -7.74 4.16 0.24
C SER A 34 -8.85 4.65 1.15
N ARG A 35 -8.82 5.94 1.50
CA ARG A 35 -9.91 6.53 2.27
C ARG A 35 -11.17 6.65 1.44
N ASP A 36 -11.00 6.71 0.14
CA ASP A 36 -12.10 6.88 -0.80
C ASP A 36 -12.32 5.58 -1.54
N GLU A 37 -13.50 5.02 -1.41
CA GLU A 37 -13.84 3.75 -2.03
C GLU A 37 -13.66 3.78 -3.53
N GLU A 38 -14.08 4.85 -4.19
CA GLU A 38 -13.98 4.96 -5.64
C GLU A 38 -12.52 4.99 -6.09
N ARG A 39 -11.69 5.68 -5.37
CA ARG A 39 -10.26 5.73 -5.68
C ARG A 39 -9.62 4.36 -5.48
N GLY A 40 -10.00 3.68 -4.42
CA GLY A 40 -9.47 2.36 -4.15
C GLY A 40 -9.82 1.38 -5.25
N LYS A 41 -11.07 1.39 -5.67
CA LYS A 41 -11.52 0.53 -6.76
C LYS A 41 -10.80 0.84 -8.06
N ALA A 42 -10.70 2.14 -8.39
CA ALA A 42 -10.08 2.55 -9.64
C ALA A 42 -8.60 2.17 -9.65
N PHE A 43 -7.93 2.38 -8.55
CA PHE A 43 -6.51 2.03 -8.41
C PHE A 43 -6.31 0.53 -8.56
N ALA A 44 -7.14 -0.25 -7.89
CA ALA A 44 -7.04 -1.71 -7.96
C ALA A 44 -7.26 -2.20 -9.40
N ARG A 45 -8.24 -1.61 -10.09
CA ARG A 45 -8.52 -1.98 -11.46
C ARG A 45 -7.36 -1.60 -12.38
N LYS A 46 -6.82 -0.41 -12.18
CA LYS A 46 -5.73 0.09 -13.01
C LYS A 46 -4.49 -0.80 -12.92
N HIS A 47 -4.20 -1.29 -11.73
CA HIS A 47 -2.98 -2.06 -11.49
C HIS A 47 -3.20 -3.56 -11.37
N GLY A 48 -4.42 -4.02 -11.56
CA GLY A 48 -4.71 -5.44 -11.47
C GLY A 48 -4.58 -6.00 -10.07
N ILE A 49 -4.91 -5.19 -9.06
CA ILE A 49 -4.82 -5.60 -7.67
C ILE A 49 -6.11 -6.30 -7.26
N PRO A 50 -6.03 -7.51 -6.72
CA PRO A 50 -7.25 -8.28 -6.42
C PRO A 50 -8.09 -7.75 -5.27
N LYS A 51 -7.50 -7.02 -4.34
CA LYS A 51 -8.23 -6.56 -3.16
C LYS A 51 -8.10 -5.07 -2.97
N TRP A 52 -9.19 -4.43 -2.57
CA TRP A 52 -9.17 -3.02 -2.18
C TRP A 52 -10.05 -2.87 -0.96
N THR A 53 -9.75 -1.89 -0.12
CA THR A 53 -10.51 -1.69 1.11
C THR A 53 -10.37 -0.27 1.60
N THR A 54 -11.36 0.20 2.35
CA THR A 54 -11.27 1.48 3.04
C THR A 54 -10.88 1.28 4.50
N SER A 55 -10.61 0.05 4.90
CA SER A 55 -10.17 -0.25 6.27
C SER A 55 -8.68 -0.54 6.26
N MET A 56 -7.90 0.35 6.87
CA MET A 56 -6.46 0.18 6.97
C MET A 56 -6.13 -1.11 7.72
N GLU A 57 -6.90 -1.40 8.75
CA GLU A 57 -6.72 -2.60 9.55
C GLU A 57 -6.85 -3.86 8.70
N LYS A 58 -7.84 -3.89 7.80
CA LYS A 58 -8.04 -5.05 6.95
C LYS A 58 -6.90 -5.22 5.95
N ALA A 59 -6.42 -4.11 5.40
CA ALA A 59 -5.33 -4.18 4.43
C ALA A 59 -4.06 -4.71 5.11
N ILE A 60 -3.73 -4.18 6.26
CA ILE A 60 -2.51 -4.54 6.96
C ILE A 60 -2.62 -5.94 7.56
N GLY A 61 -3.79 -6.28 8.06
CA GLY A 61 -4.00 -7.56 8.75
C GLY A 61 -4.24 -8.75 7.82
N ASP A 62 -4.27 -8.52 6.51
CA ASP A 62 -4.48 -9.60 5.56
C ASP A 62 -3.35 -10.62 5.68
N SER A 63 -3.72 -11.87 5.91
CA SER A 63 -2.72 -12.91 6.17
C SER A 63 -1.80 -13.17 4.98
N SER A 64 -2.21 -12.78 3.78
CA SER A 64 -1.37 -12.97 2.60
C SER A 64 -0.34 -11.86 2.43
N VAL A 65 -0.42 -10.80 3.25
CA VAL A 65 0.47 -9.64 3.14
C VAL A 65 1.72 -9.84 3.99
N ASP A 66 2.87 -9.60 3.38
CA ASP A 66 4.16 -9.67 4.08
C ASP A 66 4.74 -8.30 4.36
N LEU A 67 4.47 -7.36 3.47
CA LEU A 67 5.08 -6.03 3.49
C LEU A 67 4.03 -4.96 3.28
N VAL A 68 4.11 -3.90 4.06
CA VAL A 68 3.20 -2.76 3.93
C VAL A 68 4.00 -1.58 3.39
N VAL A 69 3.57 -1.03 2.26
CA VAL A 69 4.18 0.18 1.70
C VAL A 69 3.29 1.35 2.04
N ILE A 70 3.83 2.33 2.75
CA ILE A 70 3.06 3.45 3.24
C ILE A 70 3.34 4.69 2.41
N ALA A 71 2.36 5.08 1.60
CA ALA A 71 2.42 6.25 0.73
C ALA A 71 1.35 7.24 1.16
N LEU A 72 1.37 7.63 2.42
CA LEU A 72 0.32 8.43 3.03
C LEU A 72 0.86 9.75 3.55
N PRO A 73 -0.02 10.75 3.71
CA PRO A 73 0.37 12.00 4.36
C PRO A 73 0.82 11.76 5.81
N ASN A 74 1.59 12.70 6.33
CA ASN A 74 2.16 12.57 7.67
C ASN A 74 1.17 12.21 8.75
N HIS A 75 -0.03 12.77 8.70
CA HIS A 75 -0.98 12.56 9.78
C HIS A 75 -1.53 11.12 9.83
N LEU A 76 -1.38 10.37 8.76
CA LEU A 76 -1.81 8.97 8.74
C LEU A 76 -0.63 8.01 8.82
N HIS A 77 0.57 8.54 8.64
CA HIS A 77 1.77 7.73 8.54
C HIS A 77 2.07 6.97 9.84
N LYS A 78 2.01 7.67 10.96
CA LYS A 78 2.32 7.08 12.24
C LYS A 78 1.37 5.93 12.58
N GLU A 79 0.09 6.13 12.33
CA GLU A 79 -0.90 5.10 12.61
C GLU A 79 -0.64 3.86 11.76
N ALA A 80 -0.32 4.07 10.48
CA ALA A 80 -0.04 2.96 9.59
C ALA A 80 1.19 2.17 10.04
N VAL A 81 2.23 2.85 10.47
CA VAL A 81 3.43 2.19 10.96
C VAL A 81 3.11 1.35 12.20
N LEU A 82 2.38 1.93 13.15
CA LEU A 82 2.04 1.22 14.37
C LEU A 82 1.22 -0.03 14.10
N GLN A 83 0.22 0.08 13.24
CA GLN A 83 -0.60 -1.08 12.91
C GLN A 83 0.23 -2.17 12.22
N SER A 84 1.11 -1.77 11.31
CA SER A 84 1.93 -2.73 10.58
C SER A 84 2.88 -3.48 11.51
N VAL A 85 3.50 -2.76 12.44
CA VAL A 85 4.40 -3.38 13.40
C VAL A 85 3.64 -4.36 14.28
N ARG A 86 2.46 -3.96 14.75
CA ARG A 86 1.66 -4.84 15.59
C ARG A 86 1.25 -6.11 14.86
N ALA A 87 1.04 -6.00 13.56
CA ALA A 87 0.64 -7.15 12.75
C ALA A 87 1.82 -8.01 12.34
N GLY A 88 3.04 -7.60 12.70
CA GLY A 88 4.22 -8.37 12.36
C GLY A 88 4.64 -8.27 10.91
N LYS A 89 4.27 -7.19 10.24
CA LYS A 89 4.57 -7.01 8.82
C LYS A 89 5.81 -6.15 8.63
N GLY A 90 6.51 -6.36 7.52
CA GLY A 90 7.56 -5.46 7.12
C GLY A 90 6.96 -4.13 6.70
N VAL A 91 7.73 -3.05 6.82
CA VAL A 91 7.24 -1.70 6.53
C VAL A 91 8.23 -0.97 5.65
N LEU A 92 7.71 -0.39 4.57
CA LEU A 92 8.47 0.51 3.73
C LEU A 92 7.75 1.84 3.69
N CYS A 93 8.41 2.90 4.15
CA CYS A 93 7.81 4.22 4.16
C CYS A 93 8.34 5.03 2.99
N THR A 94 7.45 5.73 2.31
CA THR A 94 7.85 6.57 1.21
C THR A 94 7.93 8.02 1.67
N LYS A 95 8.76 8.79 1.01
CA LYS A 95 8.85 10.22 1.27
C LYS A 95 8.05 10.98 0.22
N PRO A 96 7.35 12.05 0.60
CA PRO A 96 6.64 12.84 -0.37
C PRO A 96 7.62 13.46 -1.36
N LEU A 97 7.27 13.42 -2.63
CA LEU A 97 8.08 14.05 -3.66
C LEU A 97 8.02 15.57 -3.53
N GLY A 98 9.16 16.19 -3.76
CA GLY A 98 9.24 17.64 -3.73
C GLY A 98 9.16 18.24 -2.34
N ARG A 99 9.33 17.45 -1.32
CA ARG A 99 9.29 17.91 0.07
C ARG A 99 10.66 17.77 0.68
N ASN A 100 10.90 18.66 1.63
CA ASN A 100 12.15 18.63 2.37
C ASN A 100 11.99 17.93 3.67
#